data_8c4774ccacf7d5df5ef13cac0156e97c
#
_entry.id   8c4774ccacf7d5df5ef13cac0156e97c
#
_cell.length_a   1.000
_cell.length_b   1.000
_cell.length_c   1.000
_cell.angle_alpha   90.00
_cell.angle_beta   90.00
_cell.angle_gamma   90.00
#
_symmetry.space_group_name_H-M   'P 1'
#
loop_
_entity.id
_entity.type
_entity.pdbx_description
1 polymer ?
#
loop_
_entity_poly.entity_id
_entity_poly.type
_entity_poly.pdbx_seq_one_letter_code
_entity_poly.pdbx_strand_id
1 'polypeptide(L)'
;MLAQGEYNINYSFTHPKTGKKLLLRVNCGSQMHLENQIGYECHALQLLEASGRTPKVLYVDGSRKFLDHGVLVMEYLPGKALDYHTDLKYAAECLADIHSVRIPESESGLIRPENPLIAILEECEEMVKIYMDSPLGKDRMKRKIRDLLDKAWKKAKEFHMEDSPYQCCINTELNSTNFLIGGEGKPNYLIDWEKPLFGDPAQDLGHFLAPTTTFWKT
;
A
#
# COMPACT_ATOMS: atom_id res chain seq x y z
N MET A 1 10.19 10.08 17.41
CA MET A 1 9.12 9.38 16.64
C MET A 1 8.71 10.28 15.50
N LEU A 2 8.58 9.78 14.28
CA LEU A 2 8.18 10.53 13.10
C LEU A 2 6.66 10.38 12.84
N ALA A 3 6.18 9.13 12.83
CA ALA A 3 4.78 8.80 12.61
C ALA A 3 4.45 7.44 13.26
N GLN A 4 3.19 7.24 13.59
CA GLN A 4 2.66 5.98 14.07
C GLN A 4 1.39 5.67 13.28
N GLY A 5 1.38 4.52 12.61
CA GLY A 5 0.21 3.91 11.98
C GLY A 5 -0.41 2.84 12.86
N GLU A 6 -1.29 2.04 12.27
CA GLU A 6 -1.95 0.93 12.96
C GLU A 6 -0.97 -0.22 13.26
N TYR A 7 -0.14 -0.56 12.28
CA TYR A 7 0.78 -1.71 12.33
C TYR A 7 2.25 -1.34 12.43
N ASN A 8 2.61 -0.06 12.25
CA ASN A 8 4.00 0.37 12.21
C ASN A 8 4.25 1.64 12.99
N ILE A 9 5.41 1.71 13.67
CA ILE A 9 5.95 2.92 14.27
C ILE A 9 7.21 3.33 13.52
N ASN A 10 7.26 4.58 13.07
CA ASN A 10 8.35 5.10 12.28
C ASN A 10 9.17 6.12 13.09
N TYR A 11 10.48 5.96 13.09
CA TYR A 11 11.44 6.86 13.70
C TYR A 11 12.41 7.40 12.66
N SER A 12 12.71 8.69 12.67
CA SER A 12 13.84 9.22 11.91
C SER A 12 15.05 9.36 12.82
N PHE A 13 16.23 9.03 12.31
CA PHE A 13 17.49 9.19 13.03
C PHE A 13 18.62 9.56 12.06
N THR A 14 19.72 10.08 12.62
CA THR A 14 20.94 10.37 11.86
C THR A 14 21.93 9.24 12.10
N HIS A 15 22.39 8.60 11.02
CA HIS A 15 23.36 7.52 11.12
C HIS A 15 24.71 8.04 11.67
N PRO A 16 25.23 7.48 12.77
CA PRO A 16 26.34 8.10 13.52
C PRO A 16 27.66 8.17 12.73
N LYS A 17 27.88 7.25 11.79
CA LYS A 17 29.13 7.23 10.99
C LYS A 17 29.03 8.00 9.68
N THR A 18 27.85 8.05 9.04
CA THR A 18 27.70 8.64 7.70
C THR A 18 27.04 10.01 7.71
N GLY A 19 26.41 10.41 8.83
CA GLY A 19 25.62 11.63 8.92
C GLY A 19 24.32 11.61 8.11
N LYS A 20 24.01 10.51 7.41
CA LYS A 20 22.78 10.40 6.62
C LYS A 20 21.55 10.26 7.53
N LYS A 21 20.48 10.97 7.18
CA LYS A 21 19.18 10.79 7.81
C LYS A 21 18.52 9.52 7.27
N LEU A 22 18.08 8.66 8.17
CA LEU A 22 17.46 7.37 7.87
C LEU A 22 16.12 7.25 8.58
N LEU A 23 15.31 6.28 8.13
CA LEU A 23 14.06 5.88 8.76
C LEU A 23 14.22 4.48 9.33
N LEU A 24 13.82 4.31 10.59
CA LEU A 24 13.62 3.03 11.25
C LEU A 24 12.12 2.78 11.36
N ARG A 25 11.64 1.71 10.75
CA ARG A 25 10.28 1.18 10.90
C ARG A 25 10.31 0.02 11.89
N VAL A 26 9.45 0.07 12.89
CA VAL A 26 9.19 -1.01 13.85
C VAL A 26 7.80 -1.55 13.54
N ASN A 27 7.73 -2.82 13.17
CA ASN A 27 6.47 -3.46 12.80
C ASN A 27 5.82 -4.11 14.02
N CYS A 28 4.64 -3.65 14.37
CA CYS A 28 3.87 -4.09 15.55
C CYS A 28 2.73 -5.05 15.20
N GLY A 29 2.46 -5.30 13.91
CA GLY A 29 1.36 -6.16 13.48
C GLY A 29 1.35 -6.41 11.98
N SER A 30 0.33 -7.12 11.50
CA SER A 30 0.16 -7.43 10.08
C SER A 30 -1.30 -7.34 9.68
N GLN A 31 -1.62 -6.45 8.75
CA GLN A 31 -2.94 -6.39 8.13
C GLN A 31 -3.20 -7.61 7.25
N MET A 32 -2.15 -8.16 6.66
CA MET A 32 -2.22 -9.34 5.78
C MET A 32 -2.10 -10.67 6.54
N HIS A 33 -2.05 -10.63 7.88
CA HIS A 33 -1.86 -11.81 8.74
C HIS A 33 -0.60 -12.62 8.42
N LEU A 34 0.46 -11.95 7.95
CA LEU A 34 1.74 -12.59 7.61
C LEU A 34 2.58 -12.80 8.87
N GLU A 35 3.24 -13.95 8.96
CA GLU A 35 4.17 -14.25 10.06
C GLU A 35 5.38 -13.31 10.04
N ASN A 36 5.90 -12.98 8.85
CA ASN A 36 7.01 -12.06 8.64
C ASN A 36 6.62 -10.88 7.75
N GLN A 37 5.75 -10.01 8.27
CA GLN A 37 5.27 -8.82 7.57
C GLN A 37 6.41 -7.90 7.12
N ILE A 38 7.41 -7.67 7.98
CA ILE A 38 8.51 -6.75 7.66
C ILE A 38 9.43 -7.29 6.56
N GLY A 39 9.61 -8.61 6.53
CA GLY A 39 10.35 -9.29 5.45
C GLY A 39 9.62 -9.18 4.11
N TYR A 40 8.30 -9.28 4.12
CA TYR A 40 7.46 -9.14 2.94
C TYR A 40 7.52 -7.72 2.36
N GLU A 41 7.39 -6.69 3.21
CA GLU A 41 7.56 -5.29 2.82
C GLU A 41 8.96 -5.03 2.26
N CYS A 42 10.00 -5.52 2.94
CA CYS A 42 11.38 -5.42 2.48
C CYS A 42 11.56 -6.00 1.08
N HIS A 43 10.98 -7.18 0.84
CA HIS A 43 11.06 -7.86 -0.47
C HIS A 43 10.42 -7.01 -1.57
N ALA A 44 9.22 -6.47 -1.35
CA ALA A 44 8.55 -5.60 -2.32
C ALA A 44 9.38 -4.34 -2.63
N LEU A 45 9.94 -3.69 -1.61
CA LEU A 45 10.81 -2.52 -1.79
C LEU A 45 12.07 -2.86 -2.61
N GLN A 46 12.65 -4.05 -2.41
CA GLN A 46 13.80 -4.52 -3.20
C GLN A 46 13.44 -4.77 -4.67
N LEU A 47 12.27 -5.38 -4.94
CA LEU A 47 11.78 -5.57 -6.30
C LEU A 47 11.56 -4.25 -7.03
N LEU A 48 11.13 -3.20 -6.31
CA LEU A 48 10.81 -1.90 -6.87
C LEU A 48 11.97 -0.89 -6.85
N GLU A 49 13.14 -1.25 -6.34
CA GLU A 49 14.30 -0.33 -6.26
C GLU A 49 14.66 0.28 -7.60
N ALA A 50 14.54 -0.50 -8.70
CA ALA A 50 14.84 -0.04 -10.05
C ALA A 50 13.93 1.11 -10.53
N SER A 51 12.76 1.29 -9.95
CA SER A 51 11.86 2.42 -10.27
C SER A 51 12.46 3.76 -9.84
N GLY A 52 13.32 3.78 -8.83
CA GLY A 52 13.82 4.99 -8.18
C GLY A 52 12.72 5.78 -7.45
N ARG A 53 11.55 5.17 -7.22
CA ARG A 53 10.35 5.83 -6.64
C ARG A 53 9.98 5.33 -5.25
N THR A 54 10.75 4.40 -4.70
CA THR A 54 10.55 3.83 -3.36
C THR A 54 11.79 4.02 -2.50
N PRO A 55 11.66 3.97 -1.16
CA PRO A 55 12.84 4.06 -0.30
C PRO A 55 13.74 2.83 -0.47
N LYS A 56 15.05 3.04 -0.54
CA LYS A 56 16.02 1.95 -0.53
C LYS A 56 16.11 1.33 0.85
N VAL A 57 16.08 0.00 0.87
CA VAL A 57 16.29 -0.78 2.09
C VAL A 57 17.78 -0.86 2.40
N LEU A 58 18.13 -0.63 3.66
CA LEU A 58 19.50 -0.70 4.17
C LEU A 58 19.69 -1.87 5.12
N TYR A 59 18.66 -2.25 5.89
CA TYR A 59 18.70 -3.35 6.83
C TYR A 59 17.29 -3.84 7.13
N VAL A 60 17.14 -5.14 7.34
CA VAL A 60 15.90 -5.76 7.81
C VAL A 60 16.22 -6.84 8.84
N ASP A 61 15.42 -6.92 9.89
CA ASP A 61 15.42 -8.03 10.84
C ASP A 61 13.99 -8.41 11.21
N GLY A 62 13.54 -9.53 10.67
CA GLY A 62 12.27 -10.16 11.01
C GLY A 62 12.40 -11.28 12.06
N SER A 63 13.62 -11.55 12.56
CA SER A 63 13.88 -12.67 13.45
C SER A 63 13.30 -12.52 14.86
N ARG A 64 12.99 -11.28 15.27
CA ARG A 64 12.50 -10.91 16.60
C ARG A 64 13.42 -11.36 17.77
N LYS A 65 14.71 -11.60 17.47
CA LYS A 65 15.67 -12.06 18.49
C LYS A 65 16.11 -10.98 19.47
N PHE A 66 16.17 -9.73 18.99
CA PHE A 66 16.66 -8.58 19.80
C PHE A 66 15.53 -7.65 20.24
N LEU A 67 14.45 -7.59 19.45
CA LEU A 67 13.23 -6.87 19.73
C LEU A 67 12.07 -7.81 19.44
N ASP A 68 10.98 -7.76 20.22
CA ASP A 68 9.77 -8.56 19.96
C ASP A 68 9.01 -8.14 18.70
N HIS A 69 9.64 -7.29 17.88
CA HIS A 69 9.11 -6.69 16.68
C HIS A 69 10.08 -6.84 15.51
N GLY A 70 9.55 -6.98 14.30
CA GLY A 70 10.34 -6.84 13.08
C GLY A 70 10.79 -5.40 12.86
N VAL A 71 11.98 -5.21 12.32
CA VAL A 71 12.54 -3.87 12.04
C VAL A 71 13.04 -3.74 10.61
N LEU A 72 12.86 -2.55 10.05
CA LEU A 72 13.34 -2.19 8.72
C LEU A 72 14.03 -0.82 8.79
N VAL A 73 15.27 -0.74 8.31
CA VAL A 73 15.97 0.54 8.13
C VAL A 73 16.04 0.86 6.66
N MET A 74 15.58 2.05 6.31
CA MET A 74 15.52 2.51 4.92
C MET A 74 15.92 3.97 4.79
N GLU A 75 16.07 4.44 3.57
CA GLU A 75 16.28 5.85 3.27
C GLU A 75 15.17 6.73 3.86
N TYR A 76 15.57 7.88 4.39
CA TYR A 76 14.61 8.94 4.69
C TYR A 76 14.43 9.80 3.44
N LEU A 77 13.25 9.74 2.85
CA LEU A 77 12.92 10.47 1.62
C LEU A 77 12.29 11.82 1.96
N PRO A 78 12.74 12.92 1.32
CA PRO A 78 12.13 14.22 1.47
C PRO A 78 10.90 14.37 0.58
N GLY A 79 9.96 15.22 0.99
CA GLY A 79 8.78 15.55 0.21
C GLY A 79 7.63 16.02 1.09
N LYS A 80 6.61 16.58 0.47
CA LYS A 80 5.32 16.90 1.09
C LYS A 80 4.27 15.87 0.67
N ALA A 81 3.21 15.71 1.44
CA ALA A 81 2.05 14.94 1.01
C ALA A 81 1.48 15.52 -0.29
N LEU A 82 0.92 14.64 -1.13
CA LEU A 82 0.31 15.02 -2.40
C LEU A 82 -0.92 15.91 -2.18
N ASP A 83 -1.03 16.97 -2.97
CA ASP A 83 -2.24 17.76 -3.13
C ASP A 83 -2.96 17.31 -4.42
N TYR A 84 -4.19 16.80 -4.29
CA TYR A 84 -4.98 16.31 -5.43
C TYR A 84 -5.34 17.41 -6.46
N HIS A 85 -5.25 18.67 -6.10
CA HIS A 85 -5.54 19.78 -7.03
C HIS A 85 -4.34 20.18 -7.88
N THR A 86 -3.12 19.99 -7.37
CA THR A 86 -1.90 20.54 -8.01
C THR A 86 -0.89 19.48 -8.40
N ASP A 87 -0.88 18.32 -7.74
CA ASP A 87 0.24 17.38 -7.81
C ASP A 87 -0.07 16.07 -8.57
N LEU A 88 -1.27 15.92 -9.17
CA LEU A 88 -1.69 14.68 -9.84
C LEU A 88 -0.71 14.18 -10.90
N LYS A 89 -0.07 15.09 -11.66
CA LYS A 89 0.93 14.71 -12.65
C LYS A 89 2.12 13.97 -12.04
N TYR A 90 2.54 14.39 -10.84
CA TYR A 90 3.68 13.77 -10.14
C TYR A 90 3.31 12.39 -9.59
N ALA A 91 2.06 12.21 -9.15
CA ALA A 91 1.56 10.89 -8.77
C ALA A 91 1.51 9.95 -9.97
N ALA A 92 1.00 10.44 -11.12
CA ALA A 92 0.92 9.65 -12.35
C ALA A 92 2.31 9.22 -12.84
N GLU A 93 3.30 10.13 -12.85
CA GLU A 93 4.69 9.82 -13.21
C GLU A 93 5.27 8.78 -12.24
N CYS A 94 5.06 8.95 -10.93
CA CYS A 94 5.55 8.04 -9.91
C CYS A 94 4.97 6.63 -10.09
N LEU A 95 3.66 6.51 -10.29
CA LEU A 95 2.99 5.24 -10.53
C LEU A 95 3.41 4.60 -11.85
N ALA A 96 3.57 5.39 -12.92
CA ALA A 96 4.03 4.87 -14.21
C ALA A 96 5.43 4.22 -14.09
N ASP A 97 6.36 4.86 -13.39
CA ASP A 97 7.69 4.30 -13.17
C ASP A 97 7.66 3.03 -12.31
N ILE A 98 6.85 3.01 -11.25
CA ILE A 98 6.68 1.84 -10.39
C ILE A 98 6.05 0.68 -11.16
N HIS A 99 4.92 0.91 -11.81
CA HIS A 99 4.20 -0.12 -12.56
C HIS A 99 4.98 -0.61 -13.79
N SER A 100 5.96 0.16 -14.29
CA SER A 100 6.82 -0.25 -15.42
C SER A 100 7.94 -1.21 -15.01
N VAL A 101 8.18 -1.43 -13.72
CA VAL A 101 9.18 -2.40 -13.26
C VAL A 101 8.73 -3.79 -13.66
N ARG A 102 9.54 -4.45 -14.49
CA ARG A 102 9.27 -5.81 -14.99
C ARG A 102 9.73 -6.83 -13.97
N ILE A 103 8.79 -7.52 -13.34
CA ILE A 103 9.02 -8.59 -12.38
C ILE A 103 8.41 -9.85 -12.99
N PRO A 104 9.22 -10.90 -13.29
CA PRO A 104 8.65 -12.18 -13.70
C PRO A 104 7.75 -12.73 -12.59
N GLU A 105 6.57 -13.25 -12.95
CA GLU A 105 5.61 -13.78 -11.98
C GLU A 105 6.25 -14.83 -11.06
N SER A 106 7.06 -15.73 -11.65
CA SER A 106 7.78 -16.77 -10.89
C SER A 106 8.81 -16.25 -9.88
N GLU A 107 9.22 -15.00 -10.01
CA GLU A 107 10.23 -14.34 -9.17
C GLU A 107 9.65 -13.29 -8.25
N SER A 108 8.36 -12.96 -8.42
CA SER A 108 7.72 -11.88 -7.64
C SER A 108 7.71 -12.18 -6.14
N GLY A 109 7.46 -13.44 -5.75
CA GLY A 109 7.30 -13.83 -4.34
C GLY A 109 6.18 -13.08 -3.61
N LEU A 110 5.40 -12.27 -4.34
CA LEU A 110 4.27 -11.52 -3.81
C LEU A 110 2.99 -12.34 -3.90
N ILE A 111 2.06 -12.06 -2.99
CA ILE A 111 0.71 -12.64 -3.04
C ILE A 111 0.04 -12.17 -4.32
N ARG A 112 -0.52 -13.13 -5.06
CA ARG A 112 -1.30 -12.90 -6.29
C ARG A 112 -2.69 -13.48 -6.11
N PRO A 113 -3.73 -12.65 -5.90
CA PRO A 113 -5.09 -13.14 -5.87
C PRO A 113 -5.51 -13.71 -7.24
N GLU A 114 -6.19 -14.87 -7.26
CA GLU A 114 -6.75 -15.41 -8.50
C GLU A 114 -7.78 -14.46 -9.13
N ASN A 115 -8.60 -13.85 -8.27
CA ASN A 115 -9.51 -12.77 -8.67
C ASN A 115 -9.42 -11.63 -7.64
N PRO A 116 -8.76 -10.50 -7.99
CA PRO A 116 -8.53 -9.40 -7.05
C PRO A 116 -9.83 -8.72 -6.60
N LEU A 117 -10.87 -8.73 -7.44
CA LEU A 117 -12.16 -8.14 -7.08
C LEU A 117 -12.89 -9.01 -6.04
N ILE A 118 -12.81 -10.34 -6.17
CA ILE A 118 -13.36 -11.26 -5.16
C ILE A 118 -12.61 -11.10 -3.85
N ALA A 119 -11.28 -11.09 -3.86
CA ALA A 119 -10.47 -10.92 -2.65
C ALA A 119 -10.79 -9.63 -1.89
N ILE A 120 -10.95 -8.50 -2.59
CA ILE A 120 -11.37 -7.23 -1.99
C ILE A 120 -12.80 -7.34 -1.40
N LEU A 121 -13.71 -8.02 -2.08
CA LEU A 121 -15.08 -8.15 -1.59
C LEU A 121 -15.20 -9.06 -0.38
N GLU A 122 -14.38 -10.11 -0.29
CA GLU A 122 -14.28 -10.95 0.90
C GLU A 122 -13.81 -10.14 2.11
N GLU A 123 -12.76 -9.33 1.95
CA GLU A 123 -12.29 -8.39 2.98
C GLU A 123 -13.39 -7.38 3.36
N CYS A 124 -14.11 -6.83 2.37
CA CYS A 124 -15.24 -5.93 2.62
C CYS A 124 -16.37 -6.60 3.40
N GLU A 125 -16.70 -7.86 3.12
CA GLU A 125 -17.76 -8.59 3.85
C GLU A 125 -17.39 -8.78 5.33
N GLU A 126 -16.13 -9.08 5.64
CA GLU A 126 -15.67 -9.18 7.02
C GLU A 126 -15.81 -7.84 7.77
N MET A 127 -15.38 -6.75 7.15
CA MET A 127 -15.51 -5.41 7.73
C MET A 127 -16.97 -4.99 7.89
N VAL A 128 -17.81 -5.25 6.88
CA VAL A 128 -19.24 -4.91 6.89
C VAL A 128 -19.99 -5.69 7.94
N LYS A 129 -19.63 -6.94 8.22
CA LYS A 129 -20.22 -7.75 9.28
C LYS A 129 -20.20 -7.02 10.63
N ILE A 130 -19.07 -6.38 10.96
CA ILE A 130 -18.92 -5.59 12.20
C ILE A 130 -19.98 -4.48 12.24
N TYR A 131 -20.20 -3.77 11.13
CA TYR A 131 -21.21 -2.72 11.04
C TYR A 131 -22.65 -3.27 11.09
N MET A 132 -22.90 -4.41 10.43
CA MET A 132 -24.22 -5.05 10.43
C MET A 132 -24.63 -5.52 11.84
N ASP A 133 -23.67 -6.01 12.63
CA ASP A 133 -23.90 -6.50 13.99
C ASP A 133 -23.94 -5.34 15.01
N SER A 134 -23.49 -4.14 14.61
CA SER A 134 -23.47 -2.99 15.49
C SER A 134 -24.88 -2.43 15.78
N PRO A 135 -25.20 -2.11 17.05
CA PRO A 135 -26.44 -1.41 17.42
C PRO A 135 -26.47 0.05 16.89
N LEU A 136 -25.31 0.60 16.50
CA LEU A 136 -25.18 1.94 15.93
C LEU A 136 -25.52 1.96 14.42
N GLY A 137 -25.56 0.79 13.78
CA GLY A 137 -25.84 0.66 12.35
C GLY A 137 -27.29 0.96 12.03
N LYS A 138 -27.54 1.99 11.17
CA LYS A 138 -28.89 2.40 10.74
C LYS A 138 -29.40 1.45 9.68
N ASP A 139 -30.63 0.93 9.82
CA ASP A 139 -31.27 -0.03 8.88
C ASP A 139 -31.25 0.43 7.43
N ARG A 140 -31.52 1.71 7.17
CA ARG A 140 -31.43 2.26 5.81
C ARG A 140 -30.03 2.11 5.23
N MET A 141 -29.01 2.31 6.03
CA MET A 141 -27.62 2.22 5.58
C MET A 141 -27.19 0.75 5.42
N LYS A 142 -27.61 -0.11 6.35
CA LYS A 142 -27.37 -1.56 6.25
C LYS A 142 -27.92 -2.12 4.94
N ARG A 143 -29.17 -1.77 4.58
CA ARG A 143 -29.75 -2.17 3.29
C ARG A 143 -28.95 -1.64 2.11
N LYS A 144 -28.60 -0.33 2.10
CA LYS A 144 -27.84 0.27 1.00
C LYS A 144 -26.46 -0.40 0.81
N ILE A 145 -25.77 -0.70 1.90
CA ILE A 145 -24.47 -1.39 1.85
C ILE A 145 -24.65 -2.79 1.25
N ARG A 146 -25.68 -3.55 1.68
CA ARG A 146 -25.95 -4.88 1.13
C ARG A 146 -26.25 -4.82 -0.37
N ASP A 147 -27.10 -3.91 -0.82
CA ASP A 147 -27.41 -3.72 -2.24
C ASP A 147 -26.17 -3.37 -3.08
N LEU A 148 -25.22 -2.61 -2.51
CA LEU A 148 -23.97 -2.27 -3.19
C LEU A 148 -23.03 -3.47 -3.27
N LEU A 149 -22.91 -4.25 -2.18
CA LEU A 149 -22.12 -5.47 -2.16
C LEU A 149 -22.64 -6.51 -3.15
N ASP A 150 -23.95 -6.74 -3.19
CA ASP A 150 -24.55 -7.69 -4.13
C ASP A 150 -24.27 -7.31 -5.59
N LYS A 151 -24.32 -6.00 -5.92
CA LYS A 151 -23.93 -5.49 -7.24
C LYS A 151 -22.45 -5.68 -7.53
N ALA A 152 -21.60 -5.43 -6.55
CA ALA A 152 -20.16 -5.58 -6.67
C ALA A 152 -19.78 -7.07 -6.85
N TRP A 153 -20.39 -7.97 -6.07
CA TRP A 153 -20.22 -9.41 -6.22
C TRP A 153 -20.61 -9.93 -7.62
N LYS A 154 -21.73 -9.42 -8.16
CA LYS A 154 -22.12 -9.75 -9.53
C LYS A 154 -21.05 -9.34 -10.53
N LYS A 155 -20.52 -8.12 -10.41
CA LYS A 155 -19.44 -7.60 -11.27
C LYS A 155 -18.15 -8.40 -11.13
N ALA A 156 -17.74 -8.71 -9.90
CA ALA A 156 -16.52 -9.47 -9.65
C ALA A 156 -16.54 -10.88 -10.27
N LYS A 157 -17.71 -11.53 -10.32
CA LYS A 157 -17.88 -12.84 -10.97
C LYS A 157 -17.79 -12.80 -12.50
N GLU A 158 -17.97 -11.63 -13.11
CA GLU A 158 -17.82 -11.39 -14.54
C GLU A 158 -16.37 -11.06 -14.94
N PHE A 159 -15.48 -10.82 -13.97
CA PHE A 159 -14.08 -10.47 -14.22
C PHE A 159 -13.20 -11.72 -14.20
N HIS A 160 -12.31 -11.82 -15.17
CA HIS A 160 -11.30 -12.86 -15.27
C HIS A 160 -9.91 -12.25 -15.30
N MET A 161 -9.03 -12.73 -14.41
CA MET A 161 -7.67 -12.16 -14.27
C MET A 161 -6.81 -12.38 -15.52
N GLU A 162 -7.07 -13.44 -16.27
CA GLU A 162 -6.44 -13.70 -17.56
C GLU A 162 -6.75 -12.65 -18.63
N ASP A 163 -7.82 -11.86 -18.44
CA ASP A 163 -8.15 -10.73 -19.32
C ASP A 163 -7.31 -9.49 -19.01
N SER A 164 -6.56 -9.48 -17.90
CA SER A 164 -5.66 -8.40 -17.57
C SER A 164 -4.40 -8.44 -18.45
N PRO A 165 -4.18 -7.44 -19.30
CA PRO A 165 -3.09 -7.47 -20.28
C PRO A 165 -1.72 -7.32 -19.63
N TYR A 166 -1.67 -6.87 -18.38
CA TYR A 166 -0.45 -6.54 -17.69
C TYR A 166 -0.58 -6.64 -16.17
N GLN A 167 0.37 -7.27 -15.53
CA GLN A 167 0.46 -7.40 -14.09
C GLN A 167 1.81 -6.90 -13.59
N CYS A 168 1.81 -6.27 -12.41
CA CYS A 168 2.98 -5.69 -11.78
C CYS A 168 2.84 -5.72 -10.25
N CYS A 169 3.86 -5.27 -9.54
CA CYS A 169 3.74 -4.99 -8.13
C CYS A 169 2.88 -3.74 -7.92
N ILE A 170 1.80 -3.89 -7.17
CA ILE A 170 0.85 -2.82 -6.82
C ILE A 170 0.89 -2.55 -5.31
N ASN A 171 0.57 -1.31 -4.91
CA ASN A 171 0.60 -0.89 -3.51
C ASN A 171 -0.68 -1.24 -2.74
N THR A 172 -1.84 -1.16 -3.39
CA THR A 172 -3.20 -1.43 -2.89
C THR A 172 -3.78 -0.42 -1.89
N GLU A 173 -3.00 0.50 -1.35
CA GLU A 173 -3.45 1.47 -0.32
C GLU A 173 -3.08 2.92 -0.66
N LEU A 174 -3.23 3.31 -1.92
CA LEU A 174 -2.84 4.63 -2.39
C LEU A 174 -3.73 5.73 -1.81
N ASN A 175 -3.08 6.69 -1.15
CA ASN A 175 -3.70 7.93 -0.68
C ASN A 175 -2.69 9.08 -0.73
N SER A 176 -3.15 10.31 -0.51
CA SER A 176 -2.31 11.51 -0.60
C SER A 176 -1.11 11.51 0.34
N THR A 177 -1.21 10.85 1.49
CA THR A 177 -0.13 10.84 2.50
C THR A 177 0.95 9.81 2.21
N ASN A 178 0.68 8.87 1.32
CA ASN A 178 1.64 7.86 0.88
C ASN A 178 2.55 8.36 -0.26
N PHE A 179 2.23 9.52 -0.86
CA PHE A 179 3.12 10.19 -1.80
C PHE A 179 3.97 11.25 -1.09
N LEU A 180 5.26 11.28 -1.44
CA LEU A 180 6.18 12.34 -1.06
C LEU A 180 6.55 13.13 -2.31
N ILE A 181 5.94 14.29 -2.47
CA ILE A 181 6.09 15.14 -3.66
C ILE A 181 7.25 16.13 -3.43
N GLY A 182 8.28 16.01 -4.26
CA GLY A 182 9.43 16.92 -4.27
C GLY A 182 9.16 18.18 -5.10
N GLY A 183 8.24 18.12 -6.05
CA GLY A 183 7.93 19.20 -6.98
C GLY A 183 8.75 19.16 -8.27
N GLU A 184 8.73 20.26 -9.02
CA GLU A 184 9.38 20.37 -10.32
C GLU A 184 10.88 20.10 -10.24
N GLY A 185 11.38 19.22 -11.11
CA GLY A 185 12.80 18.85 -11.18
C GLY A 185 13.35 18.06 -10.00
N LYS A 186 12.48 17.66 -9.05
CA LYS A 186 12.85 16.83 -7.90
C LYS A 186 12.14 15.48 -7.97
N PRO A 187 12.73 14.43 -7.40
CA PRO A 187 12.09 13.13 -7.38
C PRO A 187 10.83 13.13 -6.51
N ASN A 188 9.85 12.34 -6.95
CA ASN A 188 8.62 12.05 -6.23
C ASN A 188 8.62 10.56 -5.86
N TYR A 189 8.08 10.21 -4.71
CA TYR A 189 8.17 8.86 -4.17
C TYR A 189 6.82 8.36 -3.69
N LEU A 190 6.65 7.06 -3.68
CA LEU A 190 5.56 6.34 -3.03
C LEU A 190 6.13 5.55 -1.87
N ILE A 191 5.55 5.75 -0.70
CA ILE A 191 5.90 5.08 0.56
C ILE A 191 4.75 4.20 1.04
N ASP A 192 4.98 3.47 2.13
CA ASP A 192 4.00 2.60 2.77
C ASP A 192 3.63 1.38 1.92
N TRP A 193 4.58 0.45 1.89
CA TRP A 193 4.52 -0.79 1.11
C TRP A 193 4.21 -2.01 2.00
N GLU A 194 3.30 -1.86 2.95
CA GLU A 194 2.98 -2.95 3.88
C GLU A 194 1.98 -3.97 3.32
N LYS A 195 1.23 -3.60 2.27
CA LYS A 195 0.24 -4.48 1.63
C LYS A 195 0.44 -4.63 0.10
N PRO A 196 1.65 -4.87 -0.40
CA PRO A 196 1.87 -5.02 -1.83
C PRO A 196 1.31 -6.34 -2.34
N LEU A 197 0.79 -6.33 -3.56
CA LEU A 197 0.35 -7.52 -4.27
C LEU A 197 0.98 -7.58 -5.66
N PHE A 198 0.96 -8.75 -6.28
CA PHE A 198 1.21 -8.87 -7.71
C PHE A 198 -0.13 -8.92 -8.45
N GLY A 199 -0.45 -7.87 -9.21
CA GLY A 199 -1.78 -7.71 -9.78
C GLY A 199 -1.90 -6.67 -10.88
N ASP A 200 -3.13 -6.33 -11.22
CA ASP A 200 -3.47 -5.33 -12.22
C ASP A 200 -3.28 -3.91 -11.66
N PRO A 201 -2.50 -3.02 -12.31
CA PRO A 201 -2.31 -1.65 -11.89
C PRO A 201 -3.60 -0.82 -11.82
N ALA A 202 -4.68 -1.25 -12.46
CA ALA A 202 -5.99 -0.62 -12.34
C ALA A 202 -6.53 -0.66 -10.90
N GLN A 203 -6.10 -1.62 -10.08
CA GLN A 203 -6.47 -1.68 -8.66
C GLN A 203 -5.92 -0.46 -7.89
N ASP A 204 -4.65 -0.12 -8.10
CA ASP A 204 -4.03 1.08 -7.53
C ASP A 204 -4.75 2.36 -7.97
N LEU A 205 -5.04 2.49 -9.27
CA LEU A 205 -5.75 3.64 -9.80
C LEU A 205 -7.17 3.74 -9.23
N GLY A 206 -7.88 2.62 -9.13
CA GLY A 206 -9.22 2.58 -8.52
C GLY A 206 -9.22 3.04 -7.08
N HIS A 207 -8.25 2.59 -6.29
CA HIS A 207 -8.09 3.01 -4.90
C HIS A 207 -7.73 4.49 -4.79
N PHE A 208 -6.75 4.96 -5.57
CA PHE A 208 -6.31 6.35 -5.58
C PHE A 208 -7.41 7.35 -5.97
N LEU A 209 -8.28 6.97 -6.90
CA LEU A 209 -9.38 7.82 -7.39
C LEU A 209 -10.68 7.66 -6.56
N ALA A 210 -10.71 6.76 -5.58
CA ALA A 210 -11.90 6.59 -4.76
C ALA A 210 -12.20 7.86 -3.93
N PRO A 211 -13.46 8.31 -3.84
CA PRO A 211 -13.82 9.52 -3.09
C PRO A 211 -13.36 9.50 -1.63
N THR A 212 -13.32 8.34 -1.02
CA THR A 212 -12.85 8.16 0.37
C THR A 212 -11.38 8.48 0.55
N THR A 213 -10.55 8.20 -0.45
CA THR A 213 -9.11 8.49 -0.40
C THR A 213 -8.81 9.93 -0.82
N THR A 214 -9.64 10.51 -1.69
CA THR A 214 -9.45 11.86 -2.24
C THR A 214 -9.97 12.95 -1.31
N PHE A 215 -11.14 12.75 -0.66
CA PHE A 215 -11.86 13.77 0.10
C PHE A 215 -11.94 13.52 1.60
N TRP A 216 -11.32 12.52 2.09
CA TRP A 216 -11.37 12.14 3.50
C TRP A 216 -10.76 13.19 4.46
N LYS A 217 -9.95 14.12 3.96
CA LYS A 217 -9.32 15.20 4.73
C LYS A 217 -9.72 16.62 4.28
N THR A 218 -10.75 16.75 3.46
CA THR A 218 -11.37 18.05 3.12
C THR A 218 -12.77 18.17 3.81
#